data_a7743468a19787f48060658ff2574810
#
_entry.id   a7743468a19787f48060658ff2574810
#
_cell.length_a   1.000
_cell.length_b   1.000
_cell.length_c   1.000
_cell.angle_alpha   90.00
_cell.angle_beta   90.00
_cell.angle_gamma   90.00
#
_symmetry.space_group_name_H-M   'P 1'
#
loop_
_entity.id
_entity.type
_entity.pdbx_description
1 polymer ?
#
loop_
_entity_poly.entity_id
_entity_poly.type
_entity_poly.pdbx_seq_one_letter_code
_entity_poly.pdbx_strand_id
1 'polypeptide(L)'
;MRFAKFILGAAILAAATAASAVADDQTVPGAGNADAAALAKKSPMVNSAYQFVLAQAHRIKDNKLRTETLDALGNPDTCVHHRKNLTDAQKNAIVQTIIAQGLVNPADAASIVGGVKAGIFPPVLNDGTACPKLPQPFFSAPGSTSVFGHHSYPGGLPVHESNNDVADMHLADEYREVYGHANRRGFPTVDADDLLSFSAPEGDRDFDIYINEDLIIGAPLWHDWAKTMVFQWNANGTEFIELNMGGAGSTDNNGAAGDSRTGGHHIITIAEEMSRGLSPEFVITMASAHSAPTSGNEYKVVNWLRTGAIIARIDPVAAGYLYIDAQGNYRLPPLRQLGNNVNLNAAGQTNVLAEYTLHNLSDADFTYSGPAIDADNVILAALAPQFGYNPSDANYFIKFRNPVFSFFTAERLLILYSEKGIDGVRNEVQKLRDQGII
;
A
#
# COMPACT_ATOMS: atom_id res chain seq x y z
N MET A 1 16.61 52.17 -10.29
CA MET A 1 17.00 50.75 -10.28
C MET A 1 15.78 49.94 -10.72
N ARG A 2 15.83 49.39 -11.93
CA ARG A 2 14.72 48.64 -12.54
C ARG A 2 14.91 47.15 -12.23
N PHE A 3 13.95 46.52 -11.54
CA PHE A 3 13.92 45.07 -11.36
C PHE A 3 13.47 44.40 -12.66
N ALA A 4 14.33 43.62 -13.25
CA ALA A 4 13.98 42.69 -14.32
C ALA A 4 13.26 41.47 -13.71
N LYS A 5 11.99 41.29 -14.04
CA LYS A 5 11.24 40.06 -13.74
C LYS A 5 11.65 39.00 -14.77
N PHE A 6 12.26 37.94 -14.32
CA PHE A 6 12.45 36.73 -15.13
C PHE A 6 11.10 35.98 -15.19
N ILE A 7 10.52 35.95 -16.38
CA ILE A 7 9.43 35.02 -16.73
C ILE A 7 10.09 33.78 -17.28
N LEU A 8 10.17 32.75 -16.47
CA LEU A 8 10.52 31.38 -16.90
C LEU A 8 9.52 30.44 -16.23
N GLY A 9 8.37 30.24 -16.86
CA GLY A 9 7.33 29.42 -16.24
C GLY A 9 6.19 28.98 -17.15
N ALA A 10 6.41 28.90 -18.46
CA ALA A 10 5.30 28.56 -19.37
C ALA A 10 5.60 27.51 -20.46
N ALA A 11 6.76 26.83 -20.42
CA ALA A 11 7.16 25.93 -21.50
C ALA A 11 7.13 24.42 -21.11
N ILE A 12 6.89 24.07 -19.84
CA ILE A 12 6.99 22.65 -19.42
C ILE A 12 5.62 21.94 -19.41
N LEU A 13 4.50 22.68 -19.38
CA LEU A 13 3.17 22.06 -19.33
C LEU A 13 2.63 21.57 -20.69
N ALA A 14 3.26 21.88 -21.80
CA ALA A 14 2.81 21.49 -23.14
C ALA A 14 3.39 20.14 -23.62
N ALA A 15 4.42 19.61 -22.97
CA ALA A 15 5.02 18.33 -23.39
C ALA A 15 4.34 17.10 -22.78
N ALA A 16 3.58 17.25 -21.69
CA ALA A 16 2.92 16.12 -21.03
C ALA A 16 1.62 15.66 -21.74
N THR A 17 1.03 16.49 -22.61
CA THR A 17 -0.23 16.14 -23.29
C THR A 17 -0.05 15.46 -24.66
N ALA A 18 1.18 15.36 -25.18
CA ALA A 18 1.46 14.72 -26.47
C ALA A 18 1.82 13.23 -26.37
N ALA A 19 2.02 12.69 -25.16
CA ALA A 19 2.38 11.29 -24.96
C ALA A 19 1.18 10.32 -24.93
N SER A 20 -0.05 10.82 -24.98
CA SER A 20 -1.26 9.98 -24.87
C SER A 20 -1.82 9.44 -26.19
N ALA A 21 -1.09 9.55 -27.30
CA ALA A 21 -1.62 9.15 -28.63
C ALA A 21 -0.87 8.02 -29.32
N VAL A 22 0.03 7.27 -28.65
CA VAL A 22 0.74 6.15 -29.28
C VAL A 22 0.74 4.96 -28.32
N ALA A 23 -0.41 4.30 -28.15
CA ALA A 23 -0.45 3.23 -27.15
C ALA A 23 -1.42 2.08 -27.41
N ASP A 24 -1.90 1.83 -28.61
CA ASP A 24 -2.97 0.82 -28.77
C ASP A 24 -2.53 -0.64 -28.71
N ASP A 25 -1.25 -0.97 -28.88
CA ASP A 25 -0.78 -2.38 -28.86
C ASP A 25 0.16 -2.73 -27.69
N GLN A 26 0.59 -1.76 -26.86
CA GLN A 26 1.61 -2.01 -25.82
C GLN A 26 1.07 -1.98 -24.37
N THR A 27 -0.20 -1.73 -24.17
CA THR A 27 -0.83 -1.58 -22.87
C THR A 27 -1.79 -2.73 -22.52
N VAL A 28 -1.32 -3.95 -22.70
CA VAL A 28 -2.04 -5.13 -22.19
C VAL A 28 -1.58 -5.39 -20.75
N PRO A 29 -2.48 -5.33 -19.76
CA PRO A 29 -2.11 -5.61 -18.38
C PRO A 29 -1.41 -6.96 -18.23
N GLY A 30 -0.25 -6.94 -17.61
CA GLY A 30 0.54 -8.15 -17.36
C GLY A 30 1.51 -8.56 -18.47
N ALA A 31 1.50 -7.90 -19.64
CA ALA A 31 2.43 -8.23 -20.72
C ALA A 31 3.91 -8.00 -20.33
N GLY A 32 4.18 -7.09 -19.39
CA GLY A 32 5.52 -6.80 -18.86
C GLY A 32 5.86 -7.53 -17.55
N ASN A 33 4.96 -8.30 -16.95
CA ASN A 33 5.16 -8.91 -15.64
C ASN A 33 6.39 -9.82 -15.57
N ALA A 34 6.65 -10.60 -16.62
CA ALA A 34 7.82 -11.49 -16.66
C ALA A 34 9.14 -10.72 -16.68
N ASP A 35 9.22 -9.64 -17.44
CA ASP A 35 10.42 -8.80 -17.53
C ASP A 35 10.65 -8.03 -16.22
N ALA A 36 9.58 -7.50 -15.61
CA ALA A 36 9.63 -6.86 -14.31
C ALA A 36 10.11 -7.83 -13.22
N ALA A 37 9.60 -9.06 -13.20
CA ALA A 37 10.03 -10.10 -12.26
C ALA A 37 11.50 -10.49 -12.49
N ALA A 38 11.95 -10.60 -13.74
CA ALA A 38 13.34 -10.89 -14.05
C ALA A 38 14.29 -9.76 -13.62
N LEU A 39 13.85 -8.50 -13.73
CA LEU A 39 14.61 -7.34 -13.26
C LEU A 39 14.66 -7.29 -11.73
N ALA A 40 13.51 -7.36 -11.06
CA ALA A 40 13.42 -7.35 -9.59
C ALA A 40 14.30 -8.44 -8.96
N LYS A 41 14.29 -9.64 -9.52
CA LYS A 41 15.13 -10.76 -9.07
C LYS A 41 16.64 -10.49 -9.14
N LYS A 42 17.08 -9.62 -10.04
CA LYS A 42 18.51 -9.23 -10.17
C LYS A 42 18.90 -8.14 -9.18
N SER A 43 17.95 -7.37 -8.66
CA SER A 43 18.24 -6.27 -7.75
C SER A 43 18.60 -6.78 -6.35
N PRO A 44 19.80 -6.47 -5.82
CA PRO A 44 20.14 -6.76 -4.43
C PRO A 44 19.20 -6.03 -3.44
N MET A 45 18.81 -4.79 -3.78
CA MET A 45 17.90 -3.97 -2.94
C MET A 45 16.54 -4.65 -2.78
N VAL A 46 15.90 -4.99 -3.90
CA VAL A 46 14.60 -5.67 -3.88
C VAL A 46 14.67 -7.03 -3.17
N ASN A 47 15.72 -7.81 -3.43
CA ASN A 47 15.91 -9.09 -2.75
C ASN A 47 16.08 -8.91 -1.24
N SER A 48 16.85 -7.91 -0.81
CA SER A 48 17.04 -7.61 0.61
C SER A 48 15.73 -7.23 1.30
N ALA A 49 14.97 -6.32 0.69
CA ALA A 49 13.66 -5.90 1.18
C ALA A 49 12.68 -7.08 1.24
N TYR A 50 12.61 -7.89 0.20
CA TYR A 50 11.74 -9.07 0.17
C TYR A 50 12.11 -10.11 1.23
N GLN A 51 13.40 -10.39 1.43
CA GLN A 51 13.85 -11.30 2.50
C GLN A 51 13.54 -10.75 3.88
N PHE A 52 13.65 -9.44 4.08
CA PHE A 52 13.24 -8.78 5.32
C PHE A 52 11.74 -8.98 5.57
N VAL A 53 10.87 -8.69 4.60
CA VAL A 53 9.42 -8.89 4.68
C VAL A 53 9.08 -10.34 5.09
N LEU A 54 9.70 -11.35 4.45
CA LEU A 54 9.48 -12.75 4.82
C LEU A 54 10.00 -13.08 6.22
N ALA A 55 11.14 -12.52 6.62
CA ALA A 55 11.67 -12.71 7.98
C ALA A 55 10.72 -12.13 9.03
N GLN A 56 10.13 -10.96 8.79
CA GLN A 56 9.14 -10.37 9.69
C GLN A 56 7.86 -11.22 9.75
N ALA A 57 7.36 -11.71 8.61
CA ALA A 57 6.22 -12.63 8.59
C ALA A 57 6.45 -13.87 9.47
N HIS A 58 7.68 -14.39 9.56
CA HIS A 58 8.03 -15.49 10.46
C HIS A 58 7.99 -15.13 11.95
N ARG A 59 8.07 -13.84 12.31
CA ARG A 59 7.98 -13.37 13.71
C ARG A 59 6.55 -13.34 14.24
N ILE A 60 5.54 -13.30 13.37
CA ILE A 60 4.12 -13.32 13.76
C ILE A 60 3.85 -14.56 14.62
N LYS A 61 3.29 -14.35 15.82
CA LYS A 61 3.02 -15.42 16.81
C LYS A 61 1.71 -16.15 16.53
N ASP A 62 0.67 -15.44 16.05
CA ASP A 62 -0.56 -16.07 15.63
C ASP A 62 -0.32 -17.01 14.45
N ASN A 63 -0.60 -18.30 14.64
CA ASN A 63 -0.32 -19.32 13.65
C ASN A 63 -1.09 -19.15 12.35
N LYS A 64 -2.35 -18.69 12.43
CA LYS A 64 -3.17 -18.49 11.25
C LYS A 64 -2.66 -17.29 10.46
N LEU A 65 -2.49 -16.15 11.13
CA LEU A 65 -1.98 -14.95 10.48
C LEU A 65 -0.63 -15.21 9.83
N ARG A 66 0.31 -15.82 10.55
CA ARG A 66 1.63 -16.17 10.01
C ARG A 66 1.54 -17.06 8.77
N THR A 67 0.72 -18.12 8.82
CA THR A 67 0.58 -19.06 7.71
C THR A 67 0.00 -18.38 6.48
N GLU A 68 -1.07 -17.59 6.63
CA GLU A 68 -1.70 -16.87 5.54
C GLU A 68 -0.79 -15.77 4.98
N THR A 69 -0.02 -15.08 5.83
CA THR A 69 0.96 -14.07 5.40
C THR A 69 2.08 -14.71 4.58
N LEU A 70 2.69 -15.79 5.08
CA LEU A 70 3.74 -16.48 4.33
C LEU A 70 3.23 -17.08 3.01
N ASP A 71 1.98 -17.57 2.97
CA ASP A 71 1.37 -18.02 1.73
C ASP A 71 1.14 -16.86 0.76
N ALA A 72 0.58 -15.75 1.22
CA ALA A 72 0.24 -14.62 0.37
C ALA A 72 1.48 -13.93 -0.23
N LEU A 73 2.54 -13.76 0.55
CA LEU A 73 3.73 -13.00 0.16
C LEU A 73 4.84 -13.89 -0.42
N GLY A 74 5.00 -15.10 0.11
CA GLY A 74 6.13 -15.97 -0.20
C GLY A 74 5.82 -17.11 -1.17
N ASN A 75 4.56 -17.51 -1.32
CA ASN A 75 4.17 -18.59 -2.20
C ASN A 75 3.81 -18.07 -3.60
N PRO A 76 4.63 -18.35 -4.64
CA PRO A 76 4.32 -17.89 -6.00
C PRO A 76 3.07 -18.57 -6.58
N ASP A 77 2.62 -19.66 -5.96
CA ASP A 77 1.43 -20.42 -6.34
C ASP A 77 0.22 -20.15 -5.44
N THR A 78 0.25 -19.11 -4.60
CA THR A 78 -0.87 -18.75 -3.73
C THR A 78 -2.16 -18.56 -4.51
N CYS A 79 -3.28 -19.01 -3.93
CA CYS A 79 -4.60 -18.77 -4.52
C CYS A 79 -5.15 -17.42 -4.08
N VAL A 80 -5.77 -16.69 -5.00
CA VAL A 80 -6.53 -15.48 -4.69
C VAL A 80 -7.90 -15.90 -4.13
N HIS A 81 -8.07 -15.81 -2.82
CA HIS A 81 -9.20 -16.44 -2.09
C HIS A 81 -10.54 -15.78 -2.41
N HIS A 82 -10.61 -14.43 -2.47
CA HIS A 82 -11.85 -13.73 -2.82
C HIS A 82 -12.32 -14.02 -4.26
N ARG A 83 -11.45 -14.58 -5.13
CA ARG A 83 -11.74 -14.92 -6.52
C ARG A 83 -12.10 -16.40 -6.74
N LYS A 84 -11.96 -17.26 -5.72
CA LYS A 84 -12.21 -18.71 -5.84
C LYS A 84 -13.62 -19.01 -6.33
N ASN A 85 -13.72 -19.76 -7.43
CA ASN A 85 -14.97 -20.18 -8.09
C ASN A 85 -15.92 -19.01 -8.40
N LEU A 86 -15.40 -17.81 -8.62
CA LEU A 86 -16.21 -16.61 -8.86
C LEU A 86 -16.60 -16.54 -10.34
N THR A 87 -17.88 -16.79 -10.61
CA THR A 87 -18.42 -16.71 -11.98
C THR A 87 -18.63 -15.27 -12.44
N ASP A 88 -18.71 -15.06 -13.73
CA ASP A 88 -18.99 -13.72 -14.31
C ASP A 88 -20.34 -13.15 -13.88
N ALA A 89 -21.35 -14.00 -13.69
CA ALA A 89 -22.65 -13.59 -13.18
C ALA A 89 -22.54 -13.06 -11.74
N GLN A 90 -21.77 -13.74 -10.88
CA GLN A 90 -21.52 -13.29 -9.51
C GLN A 90 -20.72 -11.99 -9.48
N LYS A 91 -19.66 -11.85 -10.31
CA LYS A 91 -18.93 -10.59 -10.45
C LYS A 91 -19.85 -9.43 -10.81
N ASN A 92 -20.73 -9.63 -11.81
CA ASN A 92 -21.69 -8.62 -12.19
C ASN A 92 -22.67 -8.26 -11.05
N ALA A 93 -23.15 -9.24 -10.28
CA ALA A 93 -24.00 -8.99 -9.12
C ALA A 93 -23.27 -8.18 -8.03
N ILE A 94 -22.01 -8.50 -7.74
CA ILE A 94 -21.15 -7.75 -6.80
C ILE A 94 -21.00 -6.30 -7.26
N VAL A 95 -20.66 -6.08 -8.54
CA VAL A 95 -20.54 -4.73 -9.13
C VAL A 95 -21.82 -3.93 -8.95
N GLN A 96 -22.98 -4.53 -9.29
CA GLN A 96 -24.27 -3.85 -9.13
C GLN A 96 -24.58 -3.52 -7.66
N THR A 97 -24.22 -4.40 -6.72
CA THR A 97 -24.40 -4.16 -5.29
C THR A 97 -23.54 -3.00 -4.81
N ILE A 98 -22.27 -2.95 -5.18
CA ILE A 98 -21.32 -1.89 -4.81
C ILE A 98 -21.82 -0.54 -5.37
N ILE A 99 -22.25 -0.50 -6.64
CA ILE A 99 -22.82 0.71 -7.26
C ILE A 99 -24.11 1.14 -6.54
N ALA A 100 -25.02 0.21 -6.30
CA ALA A 100 -26.31 0.52 -5.67
C ALA A 100 -26.17 1.04 -4.24
N GLN A 101 -25.11 0.63 -3.52
CA GLN A 101 -24.78 1.15 -2.18
C GLN A 101 -23.93 2.42 -2.22
N GLY A 102 -23.63 2.94 -3.41
CA GLY A 102 -22.81 4.14 -3.58
C GLY A 102 -21.34 3.96 -3.17
N LEU A 103 -20.85 2.73 -3.06
CA LEU A 103 -19.48 2.42 -2.66
C LEU A 103 -18.46 2.49 -3.82
N VAL A 104 -18.92 2.80 -5.02
CA VAL A 104 -18.12 3.18 -6.18
C VAL A 104 -18.91 4.17 -7.02
N ASN A 105 -18.22 5.17 -7.57
CA ASN A 105 -18.79 6.05 -8.59
C ASN A 105 -18.40 5.49 -9.96
N PRO A 106 -19.35 5.05 -10.82
CA PRO A 106 -19.03 4.55 -12.14
C PRO A 106 -18.24 5.53 -13.03
N ALA A 107 -18.34 6.83 -12.78
CA ALA A 107 -17.59 7.84 -13.52
C ALA A 107 -16.07 7.76 -13.24
N ASP A 108 -15.65 7.26 -12.08
CA ASP A 108 -14.24 7.10 -11.71
C ASP A 108 -13.56 5.99 -12.55
N ALA A 109 -14.35 5.13 -13.21
CA ALA A 109 -13.85 4.08 -14.08
C ALA A 109 -13.69 4.52 -15.56
N ALA A 110 -13.84 5.80 -15.88
CA ALA A 110 -13.79 6.28 -17.28
C ALA A 110 -12.43 6.00 -17.96
N SER A 111 -11.34 5.96 -17.20
CA SER A 111 -9.99 5.63 -17.68
C SER A 111 -9.64 4.14 -17.57
N ILE A 112 -10.50 3.32 -16.96
CA ILE A 112 -10.24 1.91 -16.73
C ILE A 112 -10.72 1.10 -17.95
N VAL A 113 -9.80 0.40 -18.59
CA VAL A 113 -10.15 -0.54 -19.69
C VAL A 113 -11.01 -1.68 -19.12
N GLY A 114 -12.24 -1.82 -19.60
CA GLY A 114 -13.23 -2.75 -19.07
C GLY A 114 -14.11 -2.17 -17.95
N GLY A 115 -13.96 -0.88 -17.63
CA GLY A 115 -14.82 -0.13 -16.72
C GLY A 115 -14.80 -0.61 -15.27
N VAL A 116 -15.86 -0.32 -14.53
CA VAL A 116 -15.99 -0.65 -13.08
C VAL A 116 -15.71 -2.12 -12.79
N LYS A 117 -16.20 -3.04 -13.64
CA LYS A 117 -15.98 -4.48 -13.44
C LYS A 117 -14.50 -4.85 -13.46
N ALA A 118 -13.75 -4.34 -14.41
CA ALA A 118 -12.31 -4.60 -14.53
C ALA A 118 -11.52 -3.95 -13.38
N GLY A 119 -11.96 -2.79 -12.89
CA GLY A 119 -11.34 -2.13 -11.74
C GLY A 119 -11.54 -2.89 -10.42
N ILE A 120 -12.74 -3.46 -10.20
CA ILE A 120 -13.02 -4.29 -9.01
C ILE A 120 -12.40 -5.69 -9.15
N PHE A 121 -12.37 -6.21 -10.36
CA PHE A 121 -11.87 -7.55 -10.68
C PHE A 121 -10.75 -7.48 -11.73
N PRO A 122 -9.57 -6.93 -11.37
CA PRO A 122 -8.43 -6.90 -12.29
C PRO A 122 -8.07 -8.32 -12.76
N PRO A 123 -7.44 -8.49 -13.92
CA PRO A 123 -7.09 -9.79 -14.47
C PRO A 123 -6.19 -10.58 -13.50
N VAL A 124 -6.52 -11.88 -13.33
CA VAL A 124 -5.73 -12.85 -12.57
C VAL A 124 -5.56 -14.11 -13.40
N LEU A 125 -4.58 -14.95 -13.07
CA LEU A 125 -4.40 -16.23 -13.75
C LEU A 125 -5.45 -17.23 -13.27
N ASN A 126 -5.91 -18.11 -14.15
CA ASN A 126 -6.90 -19.15 -13.84
C ASN A 126 -8.19 -18.62 -13.19
N ASP A 127 -8.65 -17.44 -13.59
CA ASP A 127 -9.86 -16.83 -13.06
C ASP A 127 -11.09 -17.73 -13.23
N GLY A 128 -12.00 -17.71 -12.25
CA GLY A 128 -13.20 -18.55 -12.22
C GLY A 128 -12.95 -20.01 -11.78
N THR A 129 -11.72 -20.41 -11.50
CA THR A 129 -11.38 -21.76 -10.98
C THR A 129 -11.37 -21.79 -9.46
N ALA A 130 -11.13 -22.99 -8.89
CA ALA A 130 -10.98 -23.17 -7.46
C ALA A 130 -9.69 -22.53 -6.89
N CYS A 131 -8.72 -22.21 -7.75
CA CYS A 131 -7.48 -21.54 -7.36
C CYS A 131 -7.03 -20.55 -8.44
N PRO A 132 -7.66 -19.37 -8.53
CA PRO A 132 -7.12 -18.25 -9.29
C PRO A 132 -5.78 -17.82 -8.68
N LYS A 133 -4.81 -17.42 -9.51
CA LYS A 133 -3.46 -17.09 -9.06
C LYS A 133 -3.12 -15.63 -9.36
N LEU A 134 -2.16 -15.11 -8.61
CA LEU A 134 -1.60 -13.79 -8.87
C LEU A 134 -1.01 -13.71 -10.29
N PRO A 135 -1.19 -12.57 -10.98
CA PRO A 135 -0.61 -12.37 -12.32
C PRO A 135 0.90 -12.10 -12.26
N GLN A 136 1.41 -11.66 -11.13
CA GLN A 136 2.82 -11.46 -10.85
C GLN A 136 3.12 -11.78 -9.38
N PRO A 137 4.34 -12.20 -9.05
CA PRO A 137 4.71 -12.45 -7.65
C PRO A 137 4.85 -11.14 -6.87
N PHE A 138 4.61 -11.20 -5.57
CA PHE A 138 4.71 -10.06 -4.65
C PHE A 138 6.03 -9.27 -4.79
N PHE A 139 7.17 -9.98 -4.88
CA PHE A 139 8.49 -9.35 -4.92
C PHE A 139 8.73 -8.46 -6.16
N SER A 140 7.93 -8.55 -7.21
CA SER A 140 8.13 -7.78 -8.45
C SER A 140 7.09 -6.67 -8.67
N ALA A 141 6.05 -6.62 -7.86
CA ALA A 141 5.03 -5.61 -7.98
C ALA A 141 5.57 -4.20 -7.64
N PRO A 142 5.02 -3.15 -8.25
CA PRO A 142 5.36 -1.77 -7.89
C PRO A 142 4.65 -1.35 -6.60
N GLY A 143 5.19 -0.35 -5.91
CA GLY A 143 4.57 0.23 -4.72
C GLY A 143 3.42 1.20 -5.03
N SER A 144 3.32 1.72 -6.26
CA SER A 144 2.23 2.61 -6.68
C SER A 144 2.04 2.58 -8.19
N THR A 145 1.03 3.30 -8.67
CA THR A 145 0.69 3.40 -10.09
C THR A 145 1.44 4.52 -10.78
N SER A 146 1.63 4.35 -12.08
CA SER A 146 2.25 5.30 -13.01
C SER A 146 3.70 5.64 -12.68
N VAL A 147 4.35 6.28 -13.64
CA VAL A 147 5.75 6.72 -13.54
C VAL A 147 5.98 7.85 -12.51
N PHE A 148 4.94 8.34 -11.86
CA PHE A 148 4.96 9.43 -10.88
C PHE A 148 4.53 9.00 -9.47
N GLY A 149 4.13 7.75 -9.27
CA GLY A 149 3.74 7.24 -7.96
C GLY A 149 4.96 6.80 -7.13
N HIS A 150 4.82 6.82 -5.81
CA HIS A 150 5.87 6.35 -4.90
C HIS A 150 6.25 4.89 -5.19
N HIS A 151 7.52 4.55 -5.16
CA HIS A 151 8.03 3.20 -5.46
C HIS A 151 7.51 2.58 -6.77
N SER A 152 7.22 3.39 -7.81
CA SER A 152 6.70 2.97 -9.11
C SER A 152 7.79 2.35 -9.99
N TYR A 153 8.35 1.21 -9.57
CA TYR A 153 9.37 0.43 -10.27
C TYR A 153 9.25 -1.06 -9.90
N PRO A 154 9.80 -1.97 -10.71
CA PRO A 154 9.79 -3.40 -10.40
C PRO A 154 10.45 -3.72 -9.06
N GLY A 155 9.68 -4.32 -8.15
CA GLY A 155 10.10 -4.59 -6.78
C GLY A 155 9.90 -3.43 -5.81
N GLY A 156 9.20 -2.37 -6.21
CA GLY A 156 8.87 -1.25 -5.33
C GLY A 156 7.98 -1.66 -4.16
N LEU A 157 7.06 -2.63 -4.35
CA LEU A 157 6.17 -3.09 -3.29
C LEU A 157 6.93 -3.66 -2.08
N PRO A 158 7.79 -4.66 -2.17
CA PRO A 158 8.52 -5.14 -0.99
C PRO A 158 9.43 -4.08 -0.37
N VAL A 159 9.93 -3.10 -1.13
CA VAL A 159 10.70 -1.98 -0.57
C VAL A 159 9.80 -1.08 0.27
N HIS A 160 8.62 -0.71 -0.24
CA HIS A 160 7.60 0.05 0.48
C HIS A 160 7.20 -0.64 1.78
N GLU A 161 6.79 -1.91 1.71
CA GLU A 161 6.36 -2.69 2.87
C GLU A 161 7.48 -2.87 3.91
N SER A 162 8.73 -3.01 3.48
CA SER A 162 9.84 -3.11 4.42
C SER A 162 10.08 -1.82 5.18
N ASN A 163 9.87 -0.66 4.54
CA ASN A 163 9.93 0.64 5.21
C ASN A 163 8.79 0.79 6.22
N ASN A 164 7.56 0.48 5.80
CA ASN A 164 6.38 0.62 6.64
C ASN A 164 6.44 -0.29 7.87
N ASP A 165 6.88 -1.53 7.71
CA ASP A 165 7.02 -2.47 8.84
C ASP A 165 8.08 -1.99 9.84
N VAL A 166 9.24 -1.50 9.38
CA VAL A 166 10.25 -0.90 10.24
C VAL A 166 9.69 0.33 10.96
N ALA A 167 8.98 1.20 10.26
CA ALA A 167 8.38 2.40 10.84
C ALA A 167 7.33 2.04 11.90
N ASP A 168 6.45 1.07 11.63
CA ASP A 168 5.40 0.67 12.57
C ASP A 168 5.98 0.05 13.85
N MET A 169 6.99 -0.82 13.72
CA MET A 169 7.70 -1.37 14.87
C MET A 169 8.35 -0.28 15.72
N HIS A 170 9.04 0.69 15.11
CA HIS A 170 9.66 1.78 15.85
C HIS A 170 8.63 2.68 16.54
N LEU A 171 7.52 3.00 15.87
CA LEU A 171 6.42 3.75 16.47
C LEU A 171 5.79 3.00 17.65
N ALA A 172 5.63 1.67 17.55
CA ALA A 172 5.14 0.86 18.65
C ALA A 172 6.10 0.88 19.85
N ASP A 173 7.41 0.81 19.61
CA ASP A 173 8.42 0.91 20.65
C ASP A 173 8.44 2.30 21.28
N GLU A 174 8.34 3.37 20.49
CA GLU A 174 8.21 4.73 21.01
C GLU A 174 6.99 4.89 21.92
N TYR A 175 5.83 4.31 21.52
CA TYR A 175 4.63 4.34 22.35
C TYR A 175 4.81 3.60 23.67
N ARG A 176 5.50 2.46 23.68
CA ARG A 176 5.83 1.72 24.91
C ARG A 176 6.75 2.54 25.80
N GLU A 177 7.78 3.15 25.21
CA GLU A 177 8.73 4.01 25.95
C GLU A 177 8.06 5.23 26.57
N VAL A 178 7.25 5.95 25.81
CA VAL A 178 6.66 7.22 26.24
C VAL A 178 5.46 7.01 27.17
N TYR A 179 4.61 6.03 26.88
CA TYR A 179 3.32 5.86 27.58
C TYR A 179 3.25 4.64 28.47
N GLY A 180 4.19 3.71 28.36
CA GLY A 180 4.19 2.43 29.05
C GLY A 180 5.03 2.37 30.31
N HIS A 181 5.73 3.44 30.68
CA HIS A 181 6.52 3.48 31.92
C HIS A 181 5.72 3.93 33.11
N ALA A 182 5.95 3.26 34.24
CA ALA A 182 5.42 3.66 35.52
C ALA A 182 6.57 4.01 36.47
N ASN A 183 6.50 5.16 37.12
CA ASN A 183 7.43 5.51 38.22
C ASN A 183 7.24 4.57 39.43
N ARG A 184 8.13 4.66 40.41
CA ARG A 184 8.08 3.84 41.63
C ARG A 184 6.75 3.93 42.41
N ARG A 185 5.90 4.92 42.12
CA ARG A 185 4.55 5.08 42.70
C ARG A 185 3.45 4.50 41.82
N GLY A 186 3.80 3.89 40.68
CA GLY A 186 2.84 3.30 39.72
C GLY A 186 2.17 4.30 38.79
N PHE A 187 2.67 5.52 38.70
CA PHE A 187 2.15 6.50 37.73
C PHE A 187 3.00 6.50 36.46
N PRO A 188 2.38 6.63 35.27
CA PRO A 188 3.13 6.83 34.06
C PRO A 188 4.09 8.01 34.17
N THR A 189 5.29 7.83 33.68
CA THR A 189 6.31 8.87 33.66
C THR A 189 7.20 8.71 32.44
N VAL A 190 7.62 9.83 31.89
CA VAL A 190 8.67 9.88 30.88
C VAL A 190 9.92 10.42 31.56
N ASP A 191 10.94 9.60 31.67
CA ASP A 191 12.24 10.02 32.16
C ASP A 191 13.10 10.46 30.98
N ALA A 192 13.83 11.56 31.12
CA ALA A 192 14.69 12.07 30.06
C ALA A 192 15.79 11.05 29.68
N ASP A 193 16.23 10.25 30.66
CA ASP A 193 17.21 9.20 30.40
C ASP A 193 16.61 8.04 29.59
N ASP A 194 15.33 7.73 29.78
CA ASP A 194 14.62 6.70 29.02
C ASP A 194 14.44 7.11 27.53
N LEU A 195 14.14 8.38 27.26
CA LEU A 195 14.04 8.89 25.88
C LEU A 195 15.39 8.89 25.14
N LEU A 196 16.50 8.93 25.88
CA LEU A 196 17.85 8.91 25.29
C LEU A 196 18.40 7.48 25.14
N SER A 197 17.74 6.48 25.73
CA SER A 197 18.23 5.10 25.80
C SER A 197 17.69 4.18 24.72
N PHE A 198 17.42 4.67 23.50
CA PHE A 198 17.02 3.88 22.34
C PHE A 198 17.94 2.69 21.98
N SER A 199 18.98 2.47 22.77
CA SER A 199 19.98 1.44 22.55
C SER A 199 19.84 0.20 23.44
N ALA A 200 18.81 0.09 24.28
CA ALA A 200 18.61 -1.13 25.06
C ALA A 200 18.09 -2.26 24.14
N PRO A 201 18.67 -3.49 24.24
CA PRO A 201 18.24 -4.61 23.42
C PRO A 201 16.75 -4.91 23.57
N GLU A 202 16.08 -5.18 22.45
CA GLU A 202 14.74 -5.78 22.45
C GLU A 202 14.76 -7.01 23.39
N GLY A 203 13.88 -7.05 24.38
CA GLY A 203 13.70 -8.22 25.24
C GLY A 203 13.87 -8.01 26.73
N ASP A 204 14.54 -6.94 27.19
CA ASP A 204 14.79 -6.68 28.61
C ASP A 204 13.85 -5.61 29.22
N ARG A 205 12.84 -5.15 28.48
CA ARG A 205 11.95 -4.08 28.92
C ARG A 205 10.60 -4.65 29.34
N ASP A 206 10.25 -4.50 30.59
CA ASP A 206 8.95 -4.86 31.15
C ASP A 206 8.00 -3.65 31.03
N PHE A 207 7.29 -3.55 29.90
CA PHE A 207 6.30 -2.51 29.68
C PHE A 207 4.98 -2.86 30.35
N ASP A 208 4.33 -1.90 30.97
CA ASP A 208 3.03 -2.04 31.65
C ASP A 208 1.82 -1.86 30.71
N ILE A 209 2.06 -1.51 29.45
CA ILE A 209 1.02 -1.46 28.39
C ILE A 209 1.29 -2.51 27.33
N TYR A 210 0.21 -2.94 26.69
CA TYR A 210 0.25 -3.96 25.62
C TYR A 210 -0.08 -3.35 24.27
N ILE A 211 0.83 -3.50 23.32
CA ILE A 211 0.62 -3.26 21.88
C ILE A 211 0.85 -4.60 21.20
N ASN A 212 -0.09 -5.03 20.37
CA ASN A 212 -0.05 -6.36 19.74
C ASN A 212 0.96 -6.37 18.59
N GLU A 213 2.11 -7.03 18.80
CA GLU A 213 3.17 -7.15 17.78
C GLU A 213 2.70 -7.82 16.49
N ASP A 214 1.76 -8.77 16.56
CA ASP A 214 1.26 -9.45 15.37
C ASP A 214 0.47 -8.50 14.45
N LEU A 215 -0.20 -7.50 15.02
CA LEU A 215 -0.85 -6.44 14.25
C LEU A 215 0.17 -5.45 13.68
N ILE A 216 1.15 -5.04 14.49
CA ILE A 216 2.22 -4.11 14.10
C ILE A 216 3.08 -4.66 12.97
N ILE A 217 3.41 -5.95 13.00
CA ILE A 217 4.19 -6.60 11.94
C ILE A 217 3.27 -6.94 10.74
N GLY A 218 2.13 -7.55 11.01
CA GLY A 218 1.31 -8.13 9.94
C GLY A 218 0.61 -7.10 9.06
N ALA A 219 0.08 -6.01 9.64
CA ALA A 219 -0.71 -5.04 8.88
C ALA A 219 0.11 -4.31 7.80
N PRO A 220 1.33 -3.79 8.08
CA PRO A 220 2.18 -3.23 7.05
C PRO A 220 2.50 -4.20 5.92
N LEU A 221 2.73 -5.49 6.23
CA LEU A 221 3.07 -6.50 5.23
C LEU A 221 1.90 -6.82 4.26
N TRP A 222 0.67 -6.52 4.65
CA TRP A 222 -0.52 -6.87 3.88
C TRP A 222 -1.18 -5.69 3.17
N HIS A 223 -1.07 -4.45 3.67
CA HIS A 223 -1.97 -3.37 3.27
C HIS A 223 -2.01 -3.12 1.76
N ASP A 224 -0.93 -3.38 1.10
CA ASP A 224 -0.74 -3.15 -0.33
C ASP A 224 -0.67 -4.43 -1.18
N TRP A 225 -0.93 -5.60 -0.60
CA TRP A 225 -0.80 -6.89 -1.28
C TRP A 225 -1.51 -6.94 -2.64
N ALA A 226 -2.69 -6.35 -2.76
CA ALA A 226 -3.45 -6.38 -4.00
C ALA A 226 -2.84 -5.52 -5.12
N LYS A 227 -1.80 -4.71 -4.86
CA LYS A 227 -0.98 -4.07 -5.90
C LYS A 227 -0.38 -5.09 -6.87
N THR A 228 -0.18 -6.33 -6.41
CA THR A 228 0.20 -7.47 -7.28
C THR A 228 -0.80 -7.74 -8.41
N MET A 229 -2.06 -7.41 -8.23
CA MET A 229 -3.13 -7.61 -9.22
C MET A 229 -3.50 -6.31 -9.93
N VAL A 230 -3.49 -5.19 -9.20
CA VAL A 230 -3.96 -3.92 -9.73
C VAL A 230 -2.90 -3.25 -10.59
N PHE A 231 -1.64 -3.25 -10.18
CA PHE A 231 -0.54 -2.58 -10.88
C PHE A 231 0.31 -3.56 -11.69
N GLN A 232 -0.34 -4.25 -12.64
CA GLN A 232 0.37 -5.14 -13.55
C GLN A 232 1.19 -4.34 -14.56
N TRP A 233 2.36 -4.85 -14.88
CA TRP A 233 3.27 -4.21 -15.81
C TRP A 233 2.80 -4.35 -17.26
N ASN A 234 2.82 -3.25 -17.99
CA ASN A 234 2.67 -3.21 -19.42
C ASN A 234 4.00 -3.56 -20.11
N ALA A 235 3.93 -3.97 -21.39
CA ALA A 235 5.12 -4.32 -22.17
C ALA A 235 6.11 -3.14 -22.33
N ASN A 236 5.64 -1.89 -22.20
CA ASN A 236 6.48 -0.69 -22.26
C ASN A 236 7.12 -0.31 -20.91
N GLY A 237 6.92 -1.11 -19.86
CA GLY A 237 7.48 -0.88 -18.52
C GLY A 237 6.72 0.16 -17.69
N THR A 238 5.49 0.52 -18.07
CA THR A 238 4.56 1.29 -17.26
C THR A 238 3.57 0.37 -16.56
N GLU A 239 2.88 0.87 -15.53
CA GLU A 239 1.90 0.13 -14.76
C GLU A 239 0.47 0.48 -15.18
N PHE A 240 -0.47 -0.37 -14.78
CA PHE A 240 -1.90 -0.18 -15.02
C PHE A 240 -2.53 0.75 -13.97
N ILE A 241 -3.54 1.55 -14.37
CA ILE A 241 -4.23 2.48 -13.48
C ILE A 241 -5.34 1.76 -12.71
N GLU A 242 -5.42 1.99 -11.40
CA GLU A 242 -6.46 1.42 -10.55
C GLU A 242 -7.76 2.22 -10.50
N LEU A 243 -8.83 1.56 -10.06
CA LEU A 243 -10.12 2.17 -9.75
C LEU A 243 -10.18 2.59 -8.28
N ASN A 244 -10.55 3.84 -8.01
CA ASN A 244 -10.89 4.28 -6.65
C ASN A 244 -12.31 3.80 -6.27
N MET A 245 -12.48 3.28 -5.06
CA MET A 245 -13.77 2.81 -4.53
C MET A 245 -13.85 2.97 -3.00
N GLY A 246 -14.94 2.52 -2.39
CA GLY A 246 -15.20 2.68 -0.95
C GLY A 246 -15.85 4.01 -0.58
N GLY A 247 -16.42 4.74 -1.52
CA GLY A 247 -16.59 6.17 -1.51
C GLY A 247 -17.91 6.82 -1.18
N ALA A 248 -18.96 6.17 -0.76
CA ALA A 248 -20.21 6.92 -0.60
C ALA A 248 -20.84 6.86 0.79
N GLY A 249 -21.22 8.03 1.27
CA GLY A 249 -21.94 8.20 2.52
C GLY A 249 -21.05 8.09 3.76
N SER A 250 -21.54 8.58 4.89
CA SER A 250 -20.92 8.45 6.20
C SER A 250 -21.79 7.60 7.13
N THR A 251 -21.17 6.79 7.96
CA THR A 251 -21.85 6.01 9.00
C THR A 251 -21.91 6.75 10.33
N ASP A 252 -21.02 7.73 10.52
CA ASP A 252 -20.94 8.56 11.72
C ASP A 252 -21.42 10.01 11.50
N ASN A 253 -22.01 10.30 10.33
CA ASN A 253 -22.53 11.61 9.90
C ASN A 253 -21.47 12.72 9.77
N ASN A 254 -20.20 12.39 9.68
CA ASN A 254 -19.11 13.37 9.59
C ASN A 254 -18.50 13.52 8.20
N GLY A 255 -18.81 12.63 7.24
CA GLY A 255 -18.27 12.67 5.88
C GLY A 255 -19.33 13.02 4.83
N ALA A 256 -18.92 13.65 3.73
CA ALA A 256 -19.73 13.82 2.53
C ALA A 256 -19.66 12.58 1.64
N ALA A 257 -20.63 12.43 0.71
CA ALA A 257 -20.59 11.37 -0.28
C ALA A 257 -19.27 11.44 -1.08
N GLY A 258 -18.56 10.33 -1.14
CA GLY A 258 -17.27 10.24 -1.84
C GLY A 258 -16.01 10.54 -1.00
N ASP A 259 -16.16 10.97 0.24
CA ASP A 259 -15.00 11.29 1.11
C ASP A 259 -14.22 10.06 1.57
N SER A 260 -14.80 8.87 1.49
CA SER A 260 -14.15 7.60 1.82
C SER A 260 -13.55 6.87 0.62
N ARG A 261 -13.37 7.55 -0.52
CA ARG A 261 -12.68 6.93 -1.66
C ARG A 261 -11.23 6.63 -1.34
N THR A 262 -10.79 5.43 -1.72
CA THR A 262 -9.42 4.97 -1.61
C THR A 262 -9.04 4.14 -2.83
N GLY A 263 -7.76 3.79 -2.99
CA GLY A 263 -7.28 2.92 -4.05
C GLY A 263 -7.94 1.54 -4.03
N GLY A 264 -8.22 1.00 -5.21
CA GLY A 264 -8.84 -0.32 -5.36
C GLY A 264 -8.02 -1.43 -4.71
N HIS A 265 -6.68 -1.32 -4.75
CA HIS A 265 -5.79 -2.29 -4.09
C HIS A 265 -6.14 -2.46 -2.61
N HIS A 266 -6.36 -1.38 -1.90
CA HIS A 266 -6.69 -1.40 -0.46
C HIS A 266 -7.98 -2.18 -0.17
N ILE A 267 -9.03 -1.92 -0.93
CA ILE A 267 -10.32 -2.62 -0.78
C ILE A 267 -10.21 -4.11 -1.17
N ILE A 268 -9.45 -4.41 -2.21
CA ILE A 268 -9.24 -5.79 -2.68
C ILE A 268 -8.41 -6.57 -1.65
N THR A 269 -7.44 -5.95 -1.00
CA THR A 269 -6.69 -6.56 0.10
C THR A 269 -7.62 -6.90 1.27
N ILE A 270 -8.50 -5.97 1.69
CA ILE A 270 -9.53 -6.24 2.71
C ILE A 270 -10.38 -7.45 2.33
N ALA A 271 -10.82 -7.54 1.07
CA ALA A 271 -11.61 -8.67 0.60
C ALA A 271 -10.83 -10.00 0.64
N GLU A 272 -9.55 -9.97 0.33
CA GLU A 272 -8.69 -11.14 0.41
C GLU A 272 -8.50 -11.62 1.86
N GLU A 273 -8.19 -10.71 2.77
CA GLU A 273 -8.01 -11.01 4.19
C GLU A 273 -9.27 -11.59 4.82
N MET A 274 -10.43 -10.98 4.55
CA MET A 274 -11.72 -11.51 4.97
C MET A 274 -11.98 -12.91 4.40
N SER A 275 -11.64 -13.13 3.12
CA SER A 275 -11.80 -14.44 2.45
C SER A 275 -10.86 -15.51 2.99
N ARG A 276 -9.71 -15.12 3.51
CA ARG A 276 -8.77 -15.99 4.25
C ARG A 276 -9.22 -16.19 5.71
N GLY A 277 -10.21 -15.43 6.16
CA GLY A 277 -10.78 -15.49 7.52
C GLY A 277 -9.79 -14.99 8.57
N LEU A 278 -9.04 -13.94 8.26
CA LEU A 278 -8.20 -13.24 9.24
C LEU A 278 -9.07 -12.52 10.26
N SER A 279 -8.52 -12.23 11.43
CA SER A 279 -9.30 -11.68 12.55
C SER A 279 -9.81 -10.26 12.27
N PRO A 280 -10.97 -9.87 12.84
CA PRO A 280 -11.45 -8.50 12.69
C PRO A 280 -10.45 -7.43 13.13
N GLU A 281 -9.75 -7.63 14.24
CA GLU A 281 -8.73 -6.68 14.70
C GLU A 281 -7.63 -6.49 13.66
N PHE A 282 -7.16 -7.58 13.07
CA PHE A 282 -6.13 -7.54 12.04
C PHE A 282 -6.61 -6.80 10.78
N VAL A 283 -7.78 -7.18 10.24
CA VAL A 283 -8.33 -6.56 9.04
C VAL A 283 -8.61 -5.06 9.25
N ILE A 284 -9.04 -4.65 10.43
CA ILE A 284 -9.26 -3.23 10.76
C ILE A 284 -7.92 -2.50 10.90
N THR A 285 -6.91 -3.12 11.51
CA THR A 285 -5.56 -2.54 11.60
C THR A 285 -5.01 -2.26 10.20
N MET A 286 -5.04 -3.27 9.33
CA MET A 286 -4.60 -3.13 7.95
C MET A 286 -5.42 -2.06 7.21
N ALA A 287 -6.74 -2.09 7.33
CA ALA A 287 -7.62 -1.09 6.71
C ALA A 287 -7.37 0.34 7.21
N SER A 288 -6.69 0.51 8.33
CA SER A 288 -6.37 1.81 8.89
C SER A 288 -5.17 2.51 8.21
N ALA A 289 -4.40 1.84 7.35
CA ALA A 289 -3.26 2.42 6.64
C ALA A 289 -3.61 3.79 6.02
N HIS A 290 -4.66 3.85 5.22
CA HIS A 290 -5.03 5.06 4.49
C HIS A 290 -5.84 6.07 5.31
N SER A 291 -6.37 5.72 6.47
CA SER A 291 -7.04 6.63 7.42
C SER A 291 -7.28 5.91 8.74
N ALA A 292 -6.68 6.39 9.82
CA ALA A 292 -7.04 5.90 11.14
C ALA A 292 -8.51 6.19 11.46
N PRO A 293 -9.26 5.24 12.04
CA PRO A 293 -10.68 5.38 12.35
C PRO A 293 -10.91 6.23 13.62
N THR A 294 -10.36 7.42 13.65
CA THR A 294 -10.57 8.39 14.72
C THR A 294 -11.96 9.02 14.65
N SER A 295 -12.38 9.73 15.68
CA SER A 295 -13.64 10.46 15.67
C SER A 295 -13.76 11.35 14.43
N GLY A 296 -14.83 11.17 13.67
CA GLY A 296 -15.06 11.86 12.40
C GLY A 296 -14.45 11.20 11.16
N ASN A 297 -13.67 10.13 11.31
CA ASN A 297 -13.08 9.38 10.20
C ASN A 297 -13.48 7.88 10.17
N GLU A 298 -14.11 7.37 11.21
CA GLU A 298 -14.52 5.95 11.31
C GLU A 298 -15.30 5.48 10.07
N TYR A 299 -16.18 6.33 9.53
CA TYR A 299 -16.98 5.99 8.35
C TYR A 299 -16.14 5.56 7.15
N LYS A 300 -14.92 6.05 7.00
CA LYS A 300 -14.02 5.65 5.91
C LYS A 300 -13.69 4.17 6.00
N VAL A 301 -13.12 3.77 7.13
CA VAL A 301 -12.77 2.36 7.39
C VAL A 301 -14.01 1.47 7.32
N VAL A 302 -15.13 1.90 7.90
CA VAL A 302 -16.41 1.18 7.82
C VAL A 302 -16.85 0.95 6.37
N ASN A 303 -16.80 1.96 5.51
CA ASN A 303 -17.16 1.82 4.10
C ASN A 303 -16.18 0.91 3.34
N TRP A 304 -14.90 0.94 3.66
CA TRP A 304 -13.91 0.03 3.08
C TRP A 304 -14.18 -1.42 3.47
N LEU A 305 -14.44 -1.68 4.75
CA LEU A 305 -14.81 -3.01 5.25
C LEU A 305 -16.13 -3.51 4.62
N ARG A 306 -17.13 -2.65 4.46
CA ARG A 306 -18.38 -2.98 3.75
C ARG A 306 -18.11 -3.38 2.30
N THR A 307 -17.30 -2.60 1.60
CA THR A 307 -16.98 -2.86 0.19
C THR A 307 -16.18 -4.16 0.05
N GLY A 308 -15.15 -4.36 0.88
CA GLY A 308 -14.38 -5.60 0.94
C GLY A 308 -15.23 -6.83 1.24
N ALA A 309 -16.17 -6.72 2.20
CA ALA A 309 -17.09 -7.80 2.56
C ALA A 309 -18.03 -8.19 1.41
N ILE A 310 -18.52 -7.22 0.63
CA ILE A 310 -19.34 -7.49 -0.57
C ILE A 310 -18.52 -8.26 -1.61
N ILE A 311 -17.25 -7.86 -1.85
CA ILE A 311 -16.36 -8.56 -2.78
C ILE A 311 -16.04 -9.96 -2.28
N ALA A 312 -15.78 -10.12 -0.98
CA ALA A 312 -15.53 -11.39 -0.31
C ALA A 312 -16.78 -12.28 -0.19
N ARG A 313 -17.97 -11.73 -0.41
CA ARG A 313 -19.26 -12.43 -0.23
C ARG A 313 -19.48 -12.86 1.21
N ILE A 314 -19.14 -12.01 2.16
CA ILE A 314 -19.23 -12.23 3.61
C ILE A 314 -20.20 -11.22 4.20
N ASP A 315 -21.01 -11.66 5.18
CA ASP A 315 -21.75 -10.74 6.04
C ASP A 315 -20.79 -10.15 7.08
N PRO A 316 -20.46 -8.86 7.00
CA PRO A 316 -19.44 -8.27 7.88
C PRO A 316 -19.89 -8.19 9.35
N VAL A 317 -21.19 -8.18 9.61
CA VAL A 317 -21.74 -8.15 10.99
C VAL A 317 -21.71 -9.55 11.60
N ALA A 318 -22.17 -10.56 10.86
CA ALA A 318 -22.14 -11.94 11.33
C ALA A 318 -20.70 -12.44 11.53
N ALA A 319 -19.75 -11.96 10.72
CA ALA A 319 -18.33 -12.29 10.83
C ALA A 319 -17.56 -11.44 11.86
N GLY A 320 -18.19 -10.42 12.45
CA GLY A 320 -17.60 -9.59 13.51
C GLY A 320 -16.70 -8.46 13.04
N TYR A 321 -16.60 -8.19 11.72
CA TYR A 321 -15.84 -7.07 11.18
C TYR A 321 -16.50 -5.72 11.41
N LEU A 322 -17.83 -5.71 11.51
CA LEU A 322 -18.64 -4.53 11.81
C LEU A 322 -19.73 -4.90 12.82
N TYR A 323 -20.35 -3.90 13.44
CA TYR A 323 -21.60 -4.07 14.15
C TYR A 323 -22.59 -2.97 13.74
N ILE A 324 -23.85 -3.15 14.10
CA ILE A 324 -24.91 -2.17 13.85
C ILE A 324 -25.31 -1.54 15.19
N ASP A 325 -25.21 -0.22 15.28
CA ASP A 325 -25.61 0.53 16.47
C ASP A 325 -27.14 0.64 16.64
N ALA A 326 -27.56 1.23 17.74
CA ALA A 326 -28.98 1.41 18.04
C ALA A 326 -29.72 2.31 17.01
N GLN A 327 -29.01 3.09 16.23
CA GLN A 327 -29.53 3.95 15.17
C GLN A 327 -29.56 3.25 13.81
N GLY A 328 -29.04 2.04 13.71
CA GLY A 328 -28.96 1.27 12.47
C GLY A 328 -27.75 1.57 11.61
N ASN A 329 -26.74 2.27 12.13
CA ASN A 329 -25.51 2.58 11.41
C ASN A 329 -24.49 1.45 11.56
N TYR A 330 -23.71 1.22 10.51
CA TYR A 330 -22.53 0.38 10.61
C TYR A 330 -21.42 1.12 11.37
N ARG A 331 -20.83 0.44 12.34
CA ARG A 331 -19.75 0.93 13.19
C ARG A 331 -18.65 -0.12 13.32
N LEU A 332 -17.47 0.30 13.74
CA LEU A 332 -16.41 -0.63 14.12
C LEU A 332 -16.82 -1.42 15.38
N PRO A 333 -16.40 -2.69 15.51
CA PRO A 333 -16.74 -3.50 16.69
C PRO A 333 -16.19 -2.87 17.98
N PRO A 334 -16.83 -3.11 19.13
CA PRO A 334 -16.28 -2.71 20.42
C PRO A 334 -14.87 -3.26 20.64
N LEU A 335 -14.05 -2.48 21.33
CA LEU A 335 -12.72 -2.93 21.76
C LEU A 335 -12.79 -4.21 22.56
N ARG A 336 -11.65 -4.90 22.64
CA ARG A 336 -11.53 -6.18 23.38
C ARG A 336 -12.23 -6.13 24.71
N GLN A 337 -12.99 -7.19 25.01
CA GLN A 337 -13.71 -7.35 26.24
C GLN A 337 -12.78 -7.93 27.32
N LEU A 338 -12.41 -7.11 28.27
CA LEU A 338 -11.73 -7.55 29.49
C LEU A 338 -12.61 -7.20 30.69
N GLY A 339 -13.60 -8.04 30.99
CA GLY A 339 -14.55 -7.80 32.05
C GLY A 339 -15.66 -6.80 31.67
N ASN A 340 -15.87 -5.75 32.47
CA ASN A 340 -16.88 -4.71 32.21
C ASN A 340 -16.39 -3.73 31.13
N ASN A 341 -16.72 -4.02 29.91
CA ASN A 341 -16.30 -3.25 28.78
C ASN A 341 -17.21 -2.04 28.51
N VAL A 342 -16.61 -0.92 28.19
CA VAL A 342 -17.31 0.27 27.73
C VAL A 342 -17.29 0.31 26.20
N ASN A 343 -18.48 0.28 25.59
CA ASN A 343 -18.61 0.49 24.15
C ASN A 343 -18.57 1.99 23.86
N LEU A 344 -17.45 2.48 23.39
CA LEU A 344 -17.25 3.90 23.08
C LEU A 344 -18.12 4.37 21.92
N ASN A 345 -18.45 3.51 20.98
CA ASN A 345 -19.37 3.82 19.89
C ASN A 345 -20.77 4.17 20.41
N ALA A 346 -21.22 3.54 21.50
CA ALA A 346 -22.50 3.87 22.15
C ALA A 346 -22.51 5.29 22.72
N ALA A 347 -21.35 5.84 23.07
CA ALA A 347 -21.19 7.22 23.56
C ALA A 347 -20.88 8.23 22.43
N GLY A 348 -21.00 7.84 21.16
CA GLY A 348 -20.73 8.70 20.02
C GLY A 348 -19.22 8.90 19.73
N GLN A 349 -18.38 8.07 20.31
CA GLN A 349 -16.95 8.00 20.04
C GLN A 349 -16.64 6.81 19.13
N THR A 350 -15.37 6.65 18.78
CA THR A 350 -14.89 5.50 17.99
C THR A 350 -14.06 4.58 18.86
N ASN A 351 -14.23 3.26 18.71
CA ASN A 351 -13.35 2.27 19.33
C ASN A 351 -12.03 2.22 18.52
N VAL A 352 -10.96 2.75 19.08
CA VAL A 352 -9.65 2.85 18.40
C VAL A 352 -8.61 2.10 19.21
N LEU A 353 -7.96 1.12 18.59
CA LEU A 353 -6.72 0.54 19.11
C LEU A 353 -5.53 1.43 18.73
N ALA A 354 -4.49 1.42 19.53
CA ALA A 354 -3.24 2.13 19.21
C ALA A 354 -2.69 1.66 17.86
N GLU A 355 -2.71 0.36 17.61
CA GLU A 355 -2.23 -0.29 16.40
C GLU A 355 -2.87 0.29 15.12
N TYR A 356 -4.15 0.68 15.15
CA TYR A 356 -4.81 1.33 14.01
C TYR A 356 -4.17 2.66 13.65
N THR A 357 -3.77 3.43 14.66
CA THR A 357 -3.13 4.74 14.45
C THR A 357 -1.66 4.58 14.07
N LEU A 358 -0.96 3.65 14.70
CA LEU A 358 0.45 3.38 14.44
C LEU A 358 0.64 2.95 12.99
N HIS A 359 -0.19 2.03 12.51
CA HIS A 359 -0.14 1.60 11.11
C HIS A 359 -0.48 2.73 10.12
N ASN A 360 -1.44 3.61 10.44
CA ASN A 360 -1.70 4.79 9.61
C ASN A 360 -0.50 5.76 9.54
N LEU A 361 0.24 5.89 10.63
CA LEU A 361 1.44 6.75 10.68
C LEU A 361 2.63 6.11 9.96
N SER A 362 2.75 4.78 10.01
CA SER A 362 3.85 4.06 9.37
C SER A 362 3.79 4.09 7.85
N ASP A 363 2.58 4.17 7.26
CA ASP A 363 2.35 4.27 5.82
C ASP A 363 2.56 5.69 5.26
N ALA A 364 3.42 6.49 5.88
CA ALA A 364 3.64 7.89 5.50
C ALA A 364 4.86 8.13 4.60
N ASP A 365 5.57 7.09 4.16
CA ASP A 365 6.78 7.23 3.36
C ASP A 365 6.52 7.87 1.98
N PHE A 366 5.29 7.73 1.45
CA PHE A 366 4.87 8.36 0.20
C PHE A 366 5.08 9.89 0.20
N THR A 367 5.13 10.52 1.37
CA THR A 367 5.37 11.97 1.53
C THR A 367 6.75 12.40 1.06
N TYR A 368 7.73 11.49 1.05
CA TYR A 368 9.05 11.71 0.50
C TYR A 368 9.30 10.91 -0.78
N SER A 369 8.88 9.66 -0.85
CA SER A 369 9.13 8.80 -1.99
C SER A 369 8.41 9.26 -3.27
N GLY A 370 7.21 9.82 -3.18
CA GLY A 370 6.52 10.44 -4.32
C GLY A 370 7.33 11.62 -4.92
N PRO A 371 7.62 12.68 -4.13
CA PRO A 371 8.52 13.76 -4.58
C PRO A 371 9.89 13.30 -5.06
N ALA A 372 10.45 12.22 -4.49
CA ALA A 372 11.71 11.65 -4.95
C ALA A 372 11.59 11.05 -6.35
N ILE A 373 10.56 10.27 -6.62
CA ILE A 373 10.27 9.76 -7.97
C ILE A 373 10.10 10.90 -8.97
N ASP A 374 9.37 11.96 -8.63
CA ASP A 374 9.16 13.11 -9.51
C ASP A 374 10.48 13.80 -9.86
N ALA A 375 11.30 14.10 -8.86
CA ALA A 375 12.59 14.73 -9.04
C ALA A 375 13.55 13.85 -9.85
N ASP A 376 13.63 12.57 -9.51
CA ASP A 376 14.54 11.63 -10.16
C ASP A 376 14.12 11.27 -11.59
N ASN A 377 12.84 11.31 -11.91
CA ASN A 377 12.39 11.22 -13.31
C ASN A 377 13.03 12.35 -14.16
N VAL A 378 13.14 13.57 -13.63
CA VAL A 378 13.79 14.70 -14.30
C VAL A 378 15.31 14.48 -14.37
N ILE A 379 15.94 14.06 -13.27
CA ILE A 379 17.39 13.80 -13.18
C ILE A 379 17.79 12.67 -14.14
N LEU A 380 17.08 11.56 -14.13
CA LEU A 380 17.35 10.41 -15.00
C LEU A 380 17.09 10.73 -16.47
N ALA A 381 16.06 11.51 -16.79
CA ALA A 381 15.83 11.97 -18.17
C ALA A 381 16.99 12.83 -18.68
N ALA A 382 17.56 13.70 -17.82
CA ALA A 382 18.73 14.50 -18.18
C ALA A 382 20.01 13.66 -18.35
N LEU A 383 20.13 12.55 -17.61
CA LEU A 383 21.28 11.64 -17.70
C LEU A 383 21.16 10.64 -18.87
N ALA A 384 19.94 10.24 -19.24
CA ALA A 384 19.69 9.16 -20.19
C ALA A 384 20.48 9.23 -21.51
N PRO A 385 20.65 10.43 -22.17
CA PRO A 385 21.43 10.53 -23.41
C PRO A 385 22.90 10.13 -23.25
N GLN A 386 23.48 10.33 -22.07
CA GLN A 386 24.88 9.97 -21.78
C GLN A 386 25.07 8.45 -21.69
N PHE A 387 23.97 7.73 -21.43
CA PHE A 387 23.93 6.26 -21.38
C PHE A 387 23.36 5.63 -22.66
N GLY A 388 23.02 6.45 -23.68
CA GLY A 388 22.51 5.98 -24.96
C GLY A 388 21.00 5.75 -24.99
N TYR A 389 20.24 6.32 -24.04
CA TYR A 389 18.79 6.24 -23.98
C TYR A 389 18.14 7.58 -24.33
N ASN A 390 16.95 7.51 -24.94
CA ASN A 390 16.10 8.67 -25.19
C ASN A 390 14.86 8.58 -24.27
N PRO A 391 14.58 9.57 -23.42
CA PRO A 391 13.43 9.57 -22.53
C PRO A 391 12.07 9.43 -23.21
N SER A 392 12.00 9.72 -24.52
CA SER A 392 10.76 9.58 -25.31
C SER A 392 10.52 8.16 -25.87
N ASP A 393 11.49 7.25 -25.73
CA ASP A 393 11.42 5.90 -26.27
C ASP A 393 10.89 4.91 -25.23
N ALA A 394 10.11 3.90 -25.65
CA ALA A 394 9.63 2.83 -24.77
C ALA A 394 10.78 2.11 -24.03
N ASN A 395 11.95 1.97 -24.66
CA ASN A 395 13.12 1.37 -24.03
C ASN A 395 13.67 2.13 -22.83
N TYR A 396 13.34 3.44 -22.70
CA TYR A 396 13.80 4.23 -21.57
C TYR A 396 13.31 3.67 -20.23
N PHE A 397 12.02 3.37 -20.13
CA PHE A 397 11.43 2.79 -18.90
C PHE A 397 11.99 1.40 -18.63
N ILE A 398 11.93 0.50 -19.62
CA ILE A 398 12.30 -0.91 -19.45
C ILE A 398 13.78 -1.10 -19.15
N LYS A 399 14.66 -0.35 -19.86
CA LYS A 399 16.10 -0.63 -19.87
C LYS A 399 16.95 0.40 -19.11
N PHE A 400 16.36 1.49 -18.67
CA PHE A 400 17.10 2.54 -17.96
C PHE A 400 16.43 2.96 -16.66
N ARG A 401 15.25 3.62 -16.69
CA ARG A 401 14.58 4.15 -15.49
C ARG A 401 14.27 3.06 -14.47
N ASN A 402 13.54 2.05 -14.88
CA ASN A 402 13.10 0.98 -13.97
C ASN A 402 14.28 0.17 -13.39
N PRO A 403 15.31 -0.22 -14.17
CA PRO A 403 16.54 -0.78 -13.60
C PRO A 403 17.21 0.13 -12.57
N VAL A 404 17.36 1.42 -12.86
CA VAL A 404 18.01 2.35 -11.92
C VAL A 404 17.24 2.43 -10.62
N PHE A 405 15.90 2.60 -10.65
CA PHE A 405 15.10 2.65 -9.44
C PHE A 405 15.04 1.31 -8.68
N SER A 406 14.93 0.18 -9.38
CA SER A 406 14.94 -1.13 -8.73
C SER A 406 16.23 -1.41 -7.97
N PHE A 407 17.37 -0.85 -8.40
CA PHE A 407 18.67 -1.07 -7.78
C PHE A 407 19.04 -0.04 -6.72
N PHE A 408 18.54 1.20 -6.82
CA PHE A 408 18.99 2.29 -5.95
C PHE A 408 17.87 2.98 -5.17
N THR A 409 16.61 2.78 -5.51
CA THR A 409 15.44 3.53 -5.07
C THR A 409 15.52 5.04 -5.38
N ALA A 410 14.36 5.69 -5.46
CA ALA A 410 14.32 7.13 -5.73
C ALA A 410 14.80 7.94 -4.53
N GLU A 411 14.44 7.51 -3.32
CA GLU A 411 14.81 8.17 -2.06
C GLU A 411 16.34 8.31 -1.95
N ARG A 412 17.05 7.22 -2.21
CA ARG A 412 18.52 7.21 -2.21
C ARG A 412 19.08 8.14 -3.26
N LEU A 413 18.54 8.11 -4.48
CA LEU A 413 19.05 8.92 -5.59
C LEU A 413 18.83 10.41 -5.32
N LEU A 414 17.68 10.81 -4.82
CA LEU A 414 17.40 12.21 -4.48
C LEU A 414 18.27 12.70 -3.31
N ILE A 415 18.48 11.89 -2.26
CA ILE A 415 19.42 12.21 -1.19
C ILE A 415 20.82 12.39 -1.75
N LEU A 416 21.28 11.48 -2.60
CA LEU A 416 22.58 11.55 -3.23
C LEU A 416 22.74 12.78 -4.14
N TYR A 417 21.68 13.13 -4.88
CA TYR A 417 21.64 14.35 -5.67
C TYR A 417 21.74 15.60 -4.79
N SER A 418 21.06 15.62 -3.65
CA SER A 418 21.12 16.76 -2.71
C SER A 418 22.53 16.95 -2.12
N GLU A 419 23.29 15.87 -1.95
CA GLU A 419 24.64 15.91 -1.40
C GLU A 419 25.73 16.18 -2.45
N LYS A 420 25.61 15.59 -3.64
CA LYS A 420 26.69 15.52 -4.64
C LYS A 420 26.28 15.99 -6.04
N GLY A 421 25.06 16.50 -6.17
CA GLY A 421 24.53 16.94 -7.44
C GLY A 421 24.36 15.80 -8.46
N ILE A 422 24.16 16.17 -9.71
CA ILE A 422 23.94 15.22 -10.80
C ILE A 422 25.12 14.26 -11.03
N ASP A 423 26.33 14.65 -10.70
CA ASP A 423 27.54 13.82 -10.83
C ASP A 423 27.51 12.64 -9.86
N GLY A 424 26.95 12.83 -8.64
CA GLY A 424 26.75 11.77 -7.67
C GLY A 424 25.82 10.69 -8.22
N VAL A 425 24.66 11.08 -8.76
CA VAL A 425 23.69 10.16 -9.38
C VAL A 425 24.30 9.48 -10.61
N ARG A 426 24.98 10.24 -11.48
CA ARG A 426 25.66 9.69 -12.67
C ARG A 426 26.64 8.58 -12.31
N ASN A 427 27.40 8.74 -11.25
CA ASN A 427 28.39 7.75 -10.82
C ASN A 427 27.71 6.44 -10.34
N GLU A 428 26.55 6.52 -9.70
CA GLU A 428 25.79 5.32 -9.34
C GLU A 428 25.21 4.63 -10.59
N VAL A 429 24.62 5.40 -11.51
CA VAL A 429 24.09 4.88 -12.77
C VAL A 429 25.20 4.23 -13.62
N GLN A 430 26.42 4.81 -13.63
CA GLN A 430 27.57 4.23 -14.33
C GLN A 430 27.93 2.83 -13.80
N LYS A 431 27.79 2.59 -12.49
CA LYS A 431 28.03 1.24 -11.92
C LYS A 431 27.09 0.18 -12.51
N LEU A 432 25.81 0.54 -12.77
CA LEU A 432 24.87 -0.38 -13.41
C LEU A 432 25.26 -0.67 -14.86
N ARG A 433 25.75 0.33 -15.58
CA ARG A 433 26.26 0.14 -16.92
C ARG A 433 27.48 -0.78 -16.93
N ASP A 434 28.43 -0.57 -16.02
CA ASP A 434 29.64 -1.38 -15.92
C ASP A 434 29.32 -2.85 -15.56
N GLN A 435 28.21 -3.08 -14.87
CA GLN A 435 27.68 -4.40 -14.52
C GLN A 435 26.80 -5.02 -15.63
N GLY A 436 26.53 -4.29 -16.71
CA GLY A 436 25.66 -4.75 -17.81
C GLY A 436 24.18 -4.88 -17.42
N ILE A 437 23.73 -4.09 -16.44
CA ILE A 437 22.32 -4.01 -16.03
C ILE A 437 21.56 -3.07 -16.95
N ILE A 438 22.18 -1.94 -17.35
CA ILE A 438 21.65 -0.96 -18.29
C ILE A 438 22.55 -0.77 -19.49
#